data_93b3d5c64c5717605b82cf99a30c9ff1
#
_entry.id   93b3d5c64c5717605b82cf99a30c9ff1
#
_cell.length_a   1.000
_cell.length_b   1.000
_cell.length_c   1.000
_cell.angle_alpha   90.00
_cell.angle_beta   90.00
_cell.angle_gamma   90.00
#
_symmetry.space_group_name_H-M   'P 1'
#
loop_
_entity.id
_entity.type
_entity.pdbx_description
1 polymer ?
#
loop_
_entity_poly.entity_id
_entity_poly.type
_entity_poly.pdbx_seq_one_letter_code
_entity_poly.pdbx_strand_id
1 'polypeptide(L)'
;MSAPTDYIEVEIAVAADVAKVWSFVSDINVPAQFSREFQGAEWLDTPGLGGTFRGDNAVGDYKWSTTSIVTDFTENKSFAWAVESVEVPVAVWGFVLSGRDGDVLLKMHATMGPAMSPPRASAAKDPENAETIISKRLHQWSKNMTATVEGIKSLSEQ
;
A
#
# COMPACT_ATOMS: atom_id res chain seq x y z
N MET A 1 24.33 0.12 -7.29
CA MET A 1 23.60 0.40 -6.04
C MET A 1 22.46 -0.58 -5.90
N SER A 2 22.42 -1.33 -4.83
CA SER A 2 21.33 -2.29 -4.59
C SER A 2 20.02 -1.57 -4.27
N ALA A 3 18.88 -2.20 -4.60
CA ALA A 3 17.58 -1.70 -4.20
C ALA A 3 17.47 -1.63 -2.68
N PRO A 4 16.67 -0.69 -2.12
CA PRO A 4 16.44 -0.68 -0.68
C PRO A 4 15.90 -2.03 -0.22
N THR A 5 16.43 -2.56 0.89
CA THR A 5 16.02 -3.86 1.44
C THR A 5 14.63 -3.81 2.07
N ASP A 6 14.10 -2.61 2.27
CA ASP A 6 12.80 -2.37 2.90
C ASP A 6 11.71 -1.89 1.93
N TYR A 7 11.97 -2.04 0.63
CA TYR A 7 11.03 -1.66 -0.44
C TYR A 7 10.53 -2.88 -1.19
N ILE A 8 9.27 -2.85 -1.58
CA ILE A 8 8.67 -3.92 -2.37
C ILE A 8 7.65 -3.33 -3.35
N GLU A 9 7.52 -3.95 -4.52
CA GLU A 9 6.51 -3.58 -5.51
C GLU A 9 5.94 -4.80 -6.21
N VAL A 10 4.71 -4.69 -6.67
CA VAL A 10 4.05 -5.67 -7.53
C VAL A 10 3.41 -4.92 -8.70
N GLU A 11 3.30 -5.59 -9.85
CA GLU A 11 2.85 -4.95 -11.07
C GLU A 11 2.01 -5.91 -11.88
N ILE A 12 0.95 -5.41 -12.53
CA ILE A 12 0.05 -6.23 -13.34
C ILE A 12 -0.53 -5.40 -14.48
N ALA A 13 -0.74 -6.03 -15.65
CA ALA A 13 -1.42 -5.39 -16.76
C ALA A 13 -2.94 -5.55 -16.60
N VAL A 14 -3.68 -4.46 -16.79
CA VAL A 14 -5.13 -4.42 -16.65
C VAL A 14 -5.75 -3.98 -17.97
N ALA A 15 -6.59 -4.82 -18.57
CA ALA A 15 -7.25 -4.54 -19.86
C ALA A 15 -8.51 -3.69 -19.64
N ALA A 16 -8.31 -2.41 -19.30
CA ALA A 16 -9.38 -1.46 -19.05
C ALA A 16 -8.85 -0.03 -19.24
N ASP A 17 -9.77 0.92 -19.35
CA ASP A 17 -9.41 2.34 -19.41
C ASP A 17 -8.80 2.80 -18.09
N VAL A 18 -7.83 3.72 -18.16
CA VAL A 18 -7.15 4.24 -16.99
C VAL A 18 -8.13 4.88 -15.99
N ALA A 19 -9.17 5.55 -16.48
CA ALA A 19 -10.18 6.16 -15.60
C ALA A 19 -10.94 5.13 -14.79
N LYS A 20 -11.21 3.98 -15.37
CA LYS A 20 -11.90 2.88 -14.66
C LYS A 20 -10.99 2.29 -13.57
N VAL A 21 -9.73 2.04 -13.90
CA VAL A 21 -8.75 1.53 -12.94
C VAL A 21 -8.57 2.55 -11.80
N TRP A 22 -8.48 3.82 -12.14
CA TRP A 22 -8.35 4.90 -11.15
C TRP A 22 -9.52 4.94 -10.17
N SER A 23 -10.74 4.68 -10.63
CA SER A 23 -11.91 4.68 -9.75
C SER A 23 -11.79 3.67 -8.62
N PHE A 24 -11.09 2.56 -8.83
CA PHE A 24 -10.83 1.56 -7.79
C PHE A 24 -9.57 1.89 -6.99
N VAL A 25 -8.52 2.37 -7.64
CA VAL A 25 -7.26 2.75 -6.98
C VAL A 25 -7.47 3.90 -6.00
N SER A 26 -8.30 4.87 -6.34
CA SER A 26 -8.55 6.04 -5.50
C SER A 26 -9.57 5.79 -4.39
N ASP A 27 -10.18 4.63 -4.34
CA ASP A 27 -11.12 4.24 -3.28
C ASP A 27 -10.33 3.53 -2.16
N ILE A 28 -10.20 4.20 -1.01
CA ILE A 28 -9.39 3.71 0.11
C ILE A 28 -9.94 2.41 0.72
N ASN A 29 -11.15 2.00 0.37
CA ASN A 29 -11.75 0.76 0.89
C ASN A 29 -11.63 -0.43 -0.07
N VAL A 30 -11.22 -0.24 -1.31
CA VAL A 30 -11.07 -1.34 -2.26
C VAL A 30 -10.03 -2.38 -1.76
N PRO A 31 -8.85 -1.98 -1.25
CA PRO A 31 -7.89 -2.99 -0.77
C PRO A 31 -8.43 -3.91 0.33
N ALA A 32 -9.38 -3.45 1.13
CA ALA A 32 -9.97 -4.27 2.19
C ALA A 32 -10.74 -5.48 1.65
N GLN A 33 -11.16 -5.45 0.39
CA GLN A 33 -11.85 -6.58 -0.24
C GLN A 33 -10.90 -7.73 -0.56
N PHE A 34 -9.59 -7.47 -0.63
CA PHE A 34 -8.60 -8.42 -1.14
C PHE A 34 -7.47 -8.71 -0.17
N SER A 35 -7.05 -7.72 0.62
CA SER A 35 -6.02 -7.90 1.64
C SER A 35 -6.56 -8.73 2.81
N ARG A 36 -5.72 -9.61 3.35
CA ARG A 36 -6.08 -10.35 4.56
C ARG A 36 -5.87 -9.54 5.81
N GLU A 37 -5.06 -8.48 5.75
CA GLU A 37 -4.76 -7.62 6.90
C GLU A 37 -5.67 -6.41 6.98
N PHE A 38 -5.79 -5.70 5.88
CA PHE A 38 -6.50 -4.42 5.84
C PHE A 38 -8.01 -4.65 5.89
N GLN A 39 -8.66 -4.06 6.90
CA GLN A 39 -10.08 -4.26 7.18
C GLN A 39 -10.97 -3.14 6.67
N GLY A 40 -10.43 -1.98 6.39
CA GLY A 40 -11.17 -0.83 5.89
C GLY A 40 -10.56 0.48 6.34
N ALA A 41 -11.08 1.56 5.78
CA ALA A 41 -10.57 2.92 6.06
C ALA A 41 -11.71 3.93 6.08
N GLU A 42 -11.44 5.06 6.71
CA GLU A 42 -12.38 6.18 6.80
C GLU A 42 -11.62 7.50 6.66
N TRP A 43 -12.09 8.35 5.77
CA TRP A 43 -11.55 9.70 5.65
C TRP A 43 -11.85 10.49 6.92
N LEU A 44 -10.82 11.13 7.47
CA LEU A 44 -10.94 11.95 8.68
C LEU A 44 -11.19 13.42 8.34
N ASP A 45 -10.88 13.82 7.12
CA ASP A 45 -11.12 15.16 6.59
C ASP A 45 -11.37 15.08 5.08
N THR A 46 -11.14 16.15 4.33
CA THR A 46 -11.44 16.20 2.90
C THR A 46 -10.57 15.18 2.14
N PRO A 47 -11.18 14.26 1.37
CA PRO A 47 -10.43 13.33 0.54
C PRO A 47 -9.51 14.04 -0.46
N GLY A 48 -8.37 13.42 -0.76
CA GLY A 48 -7.42 13.89 -1.75
C GLY A 48 -6.08 14.27 -1.15
N LEU A 49 -5.29 15.02 -1.93
CA LEU A 49 -3.94 15.43 -1.54
C LEU A 49 -3.95 16.20 -0.21
N GLY A 50 -3.10 15.81 0.71
CA GLY A 50 -3.03 16.41 2.04
C GLY A 50 -4.09 15.92 3.01
N GLY A 51 -5.09 15.19 2.52
CA GLY A 51 -6.12 14.60 3.37
C GLY A 51 -5.58 13.49 4.25
N THR A 52 -6.30 13.19 5.33
CA THR A 52 -5.92 12.10 6.24
C THR A 52 -7.03 11.07 6.32
N PHE A 53 -6.65 9.82 6.52
CA PHE A 53 -7.61 8.74 6.73
C PHE A 53 -7.09 7.76 7.78
N ARG A 54 -8.04 7.13 8.48
CA ARG A 54 -7.73 6.06 9.42
C ARG A 54 -7.89 4.73 8.71
N GLY A 55 -6.91 3.85 8.85
CA GLY A 55 -7.00 2.48 8.37
C GLY A 55 -7.01 1.50 9.53
N ASP A 56 -7.84 0.48 9.43
CA ASP A 56 -7.95 -0.58 10.43
C ASP A 56 -7.34 -1.86 9.87
N ASN A 57 -6.55 -2.55 10.70
CA ASN A 57 -5.82 -3.75 10.31
C ASN A 57 -5.98 -4.85 11.35
N ALA A 58 -5.79 -6.10 10.92
CA ALA A 58 -5.79 -7.25 11.81
C ALA A 58 -4.92 -8.37 11.28
N VAL A 59 -4.18 -9.00 12.16
CA VAL A 59 -3.44 -10.25 11.88
C VAL A 59 -3.77 -11.19 13.05
N GLY A 60 -4.57 -12.22 12.77
CA GLY A 60 -5.08 -13.09 13.83
C GLY A 60 -5.93 -12.26 14.81
N ASP A 61 -5.62 -12.36 16.09
CA ASP A 61 -6.30 -11.60 17.14
C ASP A 61 -5.71 -10.21 17.37
N TYR A 62 -4.58 -9.91 16.72
CA TYR A 62 -3.92 -8.61 16.85
C TYR A 62 -4.56 -7.61 15.90
N LYS A 63 -5.09 -6.53 16.47
CA LYS A 63 -5.75 -5.46 15.72
C LYS A 63 -5.09 -4.14 16.01
N TRP A 64 -4.96 -3.30 14.98
CA TRP A 64 -4.42 -1.96 15.14
C TRP A 64 -5.00 -1.01 14.09
N SER A 65 -4.93 0.28 14.39
CA SER A 65 -5.34 1.33 13.46
C SER A 65 -4.20 2.30 13.25
N THR A 66 -4.14 2.87 12.07
CA THR A 66 -3.15 3.89 11.73
C THR A 66 -3.84 5.08 11.09
N THR A 67 -3.21 6.26 11.22
CA THR A 67 -3.62 7.46 10.50
C THR A 67 -2.62 7.69 9.38
N SER A 68 -3.12 7.90 8.16
CA SER A 68 -2.29 8.11 6.98
C SER A 68 -2.54 9.48 6.40
N ILE A 69 -1.50 10.08 5.83
CA ILE A 69 -1.53 11.38 5.18
C ILE A 69 -1.29 11.17 3.68
N VAL A 70 -2.19 11.64 2.84
CA VAL A 70 -2.06 11.50 1.39
C VAL A 70 -0.98 12.45 0.88
N THR A 71 0.07 11.89 0.28
CA THR A 71 1.23 12.63 -0.23
C THR A 71 1.21 12.81 -1.74
N ASP A 72 0.42 12.01 -2.46
CA ASP A 72 0.24 12.11 -3.90
C ASP A 72 -1.19 11.67 -4.24
N PHE A 73 -1.89 12.50 -5.00
CA PHE A 73 -3.23 12.18 -5.47
C PHE A 73 -3.41 12.82 -6.84
N THR A 74 -2.91 12.12 -7.86
CA THR A 74 -2.89 12.63 -9.25
C THR A 74 -3.80 11.75 -10.08
N GLU A 75 -4.95 12.29 -10.47
CA GLU A 75 -5.99 11.56 -11.19
C GLU A 75 -5.42 10.78 -12.38
N ASN A 76 -5.78 9.51 -12.48
CA ASN A 76 -5.37 8.59 -13.54
C ASN A 76 -3.87 8.29 -13.58
N LYS A 77 -3.11 8.70 -12.55
CA LYS A 77 -1.64 8.52 -12.52
C LYS A 77 -1.12 7.86 -11.25
N SER A 78 -1.40 8.45 -10.09
CA SER A 78 -0.79 7.95 -8.86
C SER A 78 -1.54 8.36 -7.60
N PHE A 79 -1.48 7.49 -6.62
CA PHE A 79 -2.05 7.72 -5.30
C PHE A 79 -1.07 7.15 -4.28
N ALA A 80 -0.59 7.99 -3.36
CA ALA A 80 0.35 7.54 -2.33
C ALA A 80 0.04 8.20 -0.99
N TRP A 81 0.42 7.50 0.08
CA TRP A 81 0.20 8.00 1.44
C TRP A 81 1.34 7.55 2.36
N ALA A 82 1.58 8.37 3.40
CA ALA A 82 2.55 8.07 4.45
C ALA A 82 1.80 7.74 5.73
N VAL A 83 2.20 6.66 6.38
CA VAL A 83 1.54 6.17 7.60
C VAL A 83 2.12 6.88 8.81
N GLU A 84 1.27 7.51 9.60
CA GLU A 84 1.51 8.22 10.85
C GLU A 84 2.25 9.54 10.72
N SER A 85 3.21 9.67 9.81
CA SER A 85 4.03 10.88 9.65
C SER A 85 4.56 10.96 8.22
N VAL A 86 4.68 12.16 7.69
CA VAL A 86 5.32 12.39 6.39
C VAL A 86 6.85 12.39 6.54
N GLU A 87 7.35 12.99 7.62
CA GLU A 87 8.81 13.12 7.84
C GLU A 87 9.46 11.81 8.29
N VAL A 88 8.77 11.07 9.17
CA VAL A 88 9.29 9.81 9.73
C VAL A 88 8.18 8.76 9.68
N PRO A 89 7.84 8.26 8.49
CA PRO A 89 6.70 7.36 8.36
C PRO A 89 7.01 5.96 8.89
N VAL A 90 5.95 5.29 9.34
CA VAL A 90 5.98 3.84 9.62
C VAL A 90 6.08 3.08 8.30
N ALA A 91 5.38 3.55 7.29
CA ALA A 91 5.43 2.99 5.94
C ALA A 91 4.94 4.04 4.94
N VAL A 92 5.34 3.87 3.69
CA VAL A 92 4.78 4.62 2.55
C VAL A 92 4.20 3.61 1.59
N TRP A 93 2.97 3.83 1.18
CA TRP A 93 2.25 2.97 0.24
C TRP A 93 1.80 3.78 -0.96
N GLY A 94 1.69 3.14 -2.10
CA GLY A 94 1.14 3.84 -3.25
C GLY A 94 0.84 2.95 -4.43
N PHE A 95 0.11 3.56 -5.37
CA PHE A 95 -0.21 2.99 -6.68
C PHE A 95 0.29 3.91 -7.76
N VAL A 96 0.77 3.33 -8.85
CA VAL A 96 1.15 4.08 -10.06
C VAL A 96 0.47 3.42 -11.25
N LEU A 97 -0.20 4.22 -12.08
CA LEU A 97 -0.86 3.77 -13.29
C LEU A 97 -0.14 4.32 -14.50
N SER A 98 0.19 3.43 -15.44
CA SER A 98 0.81 3.81 -16.70
C SER A 98 -0.11 3.33 -17.83
N GLY A 99 -0.82 4.29 -18.46
CA GLY A 99 -1.71 4.00 -19.58
C GLY A 99 -0.90 3.59 -20.82
N ARG A 100 -1.36 2.54 -21.51
CA ARG A 100 -0.77 2.05 -22.75
C ARG A 100 -1.91 1.84 -23.75
N ASP A 101 -1.57 1.51 -25.01
CA ASP A 101 -2.58 1.19 -26.00
C ASP A 101 -3.33 -0.09 -25.59
N GLY A 102 -4.60 0.08 -25.22
CA GLY A 102 -5.48 -1.04 -24.88
C GLY A 102 -5.43 -1.54 -23.45
N ASP A 103 -4.50 -1.03 -22.63
CA ASP A 103 -4.44 -1.45 -21.23
C ASP A 103 -3.77 -0.40 -20.31
N VAL A 104 -3.67 -0.76 -19.03
CA VAL A 104 -2.99 0.03 -18.01
C VAL A 104 -2.02 -0.88 -17.29
N LEU A 105 -0.80 -0.42 -17.08
CA LEU A 105 0.13 -1.11 -16.19
C LEU A 105 -0.10 -0.56 -14.78
N LEU A 106 -0.58 -1.40 -13.88
CA LEU A 106 -0.87 -1.06 -12.48
C LEU A 106 0.25 -1.56 -11.59
N LYS A 107 0.90 -0.63 -10.90
CA LYS A 107 1.93 -0.94 -9.91
C LYS A 107 1.44 -0.55 -8.53
N MET A 108 1.66 -1.42 -7.55
CA MET A 108 1.51 -1.10 -6.13
C MET A 108 2.88 -1.20 -5.48
N HIS A 109 3.25 -0.21 -4.68
CA HIS A 109 4.54 -0.20 -4.00
C HIS A 109 4.38 0.09 -2.52
N ALA A 110 5.38 -0.35 -1.75
CA ALA A 110 5.43 -0.10 -0.32
C ALA A 110 6.87 -0.02 0.15
N THR A 111 7.13 0.92 1.06
CA THR A 111 8.41 1.06 1.74
C THR A 111 8.16 1.01 3.23
N MET A 112 8.87 0.13 3.95
CA MET A 112 8.85 0.17 5.41
C MET A 112 9.71 1.36 5.85
N GLY A 113 9.09 2.33 6.52
CA GLY A 113 9.75 3.55 6.91
C GLY A 113 10.66 3.39 8.12
N PRO A 114 11.37 4.47 8.50
CA PRO A 114 12.32 4.44 9.63
C PRO A 114 11.65 4.47 11.00
N ALA A 115 10.38 4.85 11.09
CA ALA A 115 9.70 4.92 12.38
C ALA A 115 9.60 3.54 13.01
N MET A 116 9.63 3.51 14.34
CA MET A 116 9.54 2.26 15.08
C MET A 116 8.17 1.61 14.84
N SER A 117 8.20 0.34 14.49
CA SER A 117 7.04 -0.50 14.22
C SER A 117 7.33 -1.88 14.79
N PRO A 118 6.34 -2.78 14.92
CA PRO A 118 6.62 -4.12 15.44
C PRO A 118 7.78 -4.83 14.75
N PRO A 119 7.89 -4.90 13.41
CA PRO A 119 9.05 -5.55 12.79
C PRO A 119 10.36 -4.80 13.05
N ARG A 120 10.35 -3.45 13.10
CA ARG A 120 11.54 -2.67 13.44
C ARG A 120 11.97 -2.93 14.88
N ALA A 121 11.01 -3.00 15.80
CA ALA A 121 11.29 -3.30 17.20
C ALA A 121 11.88 -4.70 17.38
N SER A 122 11.31 -5.69 16.69
CA SER A 122 11.83 -7.06 16.71
C SER A 122 13.24 -7.13 16.14
N ALA A 123 13.49 -6.43 15.03
CA ALA A 123 14.81 -6.39 14.41
C ALA A 123 15.85 -5.72 15.32
N ALA A 124 15.46 -4.67 16.03
CA ALA A 124 16.35 -3.96 16.96
C ALA A 124 16.76 -4.84 18.15
N LYS A 125 15.88 -5.74 18.59
CA LYS A 125 16.14 -6.68 19.68
C LYS A 125 16.95 -7.90 19.26
N ASP A 126 17.02 -8.18 17.97
CA ASP A 126 17.69 -9.35 17.42
C ASP A 126 18.47 -8.96 16.16
N PRO A 127 19.58 -8.20 16.32
CA PRO A 127 20.34 -7.68 15.18
C PRO A 127 20.86 -8.76 14.23
N GLU A 128 21.15 -9.96 14.71
CA GLU A 128 21.62 -11.05 13.86
C GLU A 128 20.58 -11.51 12.86
N ASN A 129 19.30 -11.41 13.21
CA ASN A 129 18.17 -11.81 12.36
C ASN A 129 17.37 -10.63 11.82
N ALA A 130 17.87 -9.40 11.99
CA ALA A 130 17.15 -8.18 11.62
C ALA A 130 16.70 -8.19 10.16
N GLU A 131 17.59 -8.53 9.24
CA GLU A 131 17.27 -8.56 7.81
C GLU A 131 16.21 -9.60 7.49
N THR A 132 16.30 -10.78 8.11
CA THR A 132 15.31 -11.85 7.94
C THR A 132 13.93 -11.43 8.46
N ILE A 133 13.89 -10.77 9.61
CA ILE A 133 12.64 -10.27 10.22
C ILE A 133 11.95 -9.28 9.29
N ILE A 134 12.69 -8.31 8.76
CA ILE A 134 12.16 -7.30 7.83
C ILE A 134 11.70 -7.96 6.53
N SER A 135 12.52 -8.82 5.93
CA SER A 135 12.19 -9.53 4.69
C SER A 135 10.93 -10.37 4.82
N LYS A 136 10.75 -11.02 5.95
CA LYS A 136 9.57 -11.85 6.21
C LYS A 136 8.31 -11.00 6.25
N ARG A 137 8.37 -9.82 6.86
CA ARG A 137 7.24 -8.90 6.90
C ARG A 137 6.92 -8.36 5.51
N LEU A 138 7.94 -7.98 4.74
CA LEU A 138 7.75 -7.52 3.37
C LEU A 138 7.15 -8.61 2.48
N HIS A 139 7.50 -9.86 2.73
CA HIS A 139 6.91 -10.99 2.01
C HIS A 139 5.40 -11.11 2.29
N GLN A 140 4.98 -10.88 3.54
CA GLN A 140 3.56 -10.84 3.89
C GLN A 140 2.85 -9.67 3.17
N TRP A 141 3.48 -8.51 3.12
CA TRP A 141 2.96 -7.36 2.37
C TRP A 141 2.79 -7.70 0.89
N SER A 142 3.80 -8.33 0.30
CA SER A 142 3.79 -8.73 -1.11
C SER A 142 2.57 -9.58 -1.46
N LYS A 143 2.22 -10.53 -0.60
CA LYS A 143 1.06 -11.38 -0.80
C LYS A 143 -0.24 -10.59 -0.80
N ASN A 144 -0.40 -9.67 0.14
CA ASN A 144 -1.58 -8.82 0.23
C ASN A 144 -1.65 -7.83 -0.95
N MET A 145 -0.49 -7.30 -1.36
CA MET A 145 -0.39 -6.38 -2.51
C MET A 145 -0.75 -7.09 -3.81
N THR A 146 -0.26 -8.32 -3.99
CA THR A 146 -0.59 -9.13 -5.17
C THR A 146 -2.08 -9.40 -5.24
N ALA A 147 -2.69 -9.81 -4.13
CA ALA A 147 -4.13 -10.02 -4.06
C ALA A 147 -4.91 -8.74 -4.38
N THR A 148 -4.42 -7.60 -3.92
CA THR A 148 -5.06 -6.30 -4.16
C THR A 148 -5.02 -5.92 -5.64
N VAL A 149 -3.86 -5.99 -6.30
CA VAL A 149 -3.77 -5.62 -7.72
C VAL A 149 -4.53 -6.61 -8.61
N GLU A 150 -4.53 -7.89 -8.27
CA GLU A 150 -5.33 -8.90 -8.98
C GLU A 150 -6.83 -8.61 -8.82
N GLY A 151 -7.25 -8.21 -7.62
CA GLY A 151 -8.63 -7.83 -7.34
C GLY A 151 -9.05 -6.58 -8.12
N ILE A 152 -8.20 -5.56 -8.15
CA ILE A 152 -8.46 -4.34 -8.94
C ILE A 152 -8.56 -4.68 -10.43
N LYS A 153 -7.69 -5.57 -10.93
CA LYS A 153 -7.75 -6.06 -12.29
C LYS A 153 -9.11 -6.70 -12.58
N SER A 154 -9.57 -7.61 -11.73
CA SER A 154 -10.86 -8.28 -11.88
C SER A 154 -12.03 -7.29 -11.92
N LEU A 155 -12.04 -6.33 -10.99
CA LEU A 155 -13.06 -5.29 -10.94
C LEU A 155 -13.04 -4.40 -12.19
N SER A 156 -11.86 -4.07 -12.67
CA SER A 156 -11.68 -3.16 -13.80
C SER A 156 -12.05 -3.80 -15.14
N GLU A 157 -11.84 -5.11 -15.27
CA GLU A 157 -12.08 -5.84 -16.52
C GLU A 157 -13.50 -6.38 -16.66
N GLN A 158 -14.35 -6.13 -15.69
CA GLN A 158 -15.76 -6.49 -15.75
C GLN A 158 -16.54 -5.62 -16.74
#